data_2526051de3be78136eaec0c8e57f2d74
#
_entry.id   2526051de3be78136eaec0c8e57f2d74
#
_cell.length_a   1.000
_cell.length_b   1.000
_cell.length_c   1.000
_cell.angle_alpha   90.00
_cell.angle_beta   90.00
_cell.angle_gamma   90.00
#
_symmetry.space_group_name_H-M   'P 1'
#
loop_
_entity.id
_entity.type
_entity.pdbx_description
1 polymer ?
#
loop_
_entity_poly.entity_id
_entity_poly.type
_entity_poly.pdbx_seq_one_letter_code
_entity_poly.pdbx_strand_id
1 'polypeptide(L)'
;MQESAGCVRTPTSAGWINNPGLMQDHNGVASCNTNRVTNGVLGTGGVASVPCTSAQIAGMVSEGTAGTTEGDGLANCINEAAAEGLTGAIAYYGAGRIYNTGSYTAGTDLGAPLYGTSCYASDIANRLMGWAGPETLCTLPNP
;
A
#
# COMPACT_ATOMS: atom_id res chain seq x y z
N MET A 1 -0.13 10.29 -3.29
CA MET A 1 -0.14 9.02 -2.54
C MET A 1 0.43 7.95 -3.44
N GLN A 2 1.25 7.07 -2.90
CA GLN A 2 2.00 6.05 -3.66
C GLN A 2 1.07 5.02 -4.31
N GLU A 3 0.06 4.56 -3.58
CA GLU A 3 -0.80 3.45 -3.98
C GLU A 3 -1.82 3.78 -5.08
N SER A 4 -2.36 4.98 -5.07
CA SER A 4 -3.52 5.32 -5.90
C SER A 4 -3.41 6.64 -6.64
N ALA A 5 -2.25 7.31 -6.57
CA ALA A 5 -2.08 8.70 -7.00
C ALA A 5 -3.14 9.67 -6.40
N GLY A 6 -3.72 9.32 -5.26
CA GLY A 6 -4.78 10.08 -4.59
C GLY A 6 -6.19 9.84 -5.15
N CYS A 7 -6.36 8.89 -6.06
CA CYS A 7 -7.67 8.57 -6.60
C CYS A 7 -8.50 7.73 -5.61
N VAL A 8 -9.55 8.29 -5.06
CA VAL A 8 -10.47 7.62 -4.11
C VAL A 8 -11.31 6.51 -4.76
N ARG A 9 -11.31 6.41 -6.08
CA ARG A 9 -12.05 5.39 -6.84
C ARG A 9 -11.15 4.36 -7.49
N THR A 10 -9.89 4.28 -7.05
CA THR A 10 -8.96 3.25 -7.52
C THR A 10 -9.56 1.87 -7.27
N PRO A 11 -9.64 1.01 -8.30
CA PRO A 11 -10.05 -0.38 -8.12
C PRO A 11 -9.01 -1.14 -7.29
N THR A 12 -9.35 -2.33 -6.84
CA THR A 12 -8.35 -3.22 -6.27
C THR A 12 -7.27 -3.55 -7.30
N SER A 13 -6.02 -3.69 -6.85
CA SER A 13 -4.93 -4.16 -7.70
C SER A 13 -5.16 -5.62 -8.13
N ALA A 14 -4.60 -6.00 -9.29
CA ALA A 14 -4.60 -7.39 -9.73
C ALA A 14 -3.73 -8.24 -8.80
N GLY A 15 -4.11 -9.51 -8.60
CA GLY A 15 -3.38 -10.43 -7.72
C GLY A 15 -4.33 -11.43 -7.06
N TRP A 16 -3.89 -12.06 -5.98
CA TRP A 16 -4.69 -13.04 -5.23
C TRP A 16 -5.46 -12.40 -4.05
N ILE A 17 -5.13 -11.18 -3.71
CA ILE A 17 -5.63 -10.46 -2.53
C ILE A 17 -6.33 -9.20 -3.01
N ASN A 18 -7.42 -8.84 -2.35
CA ASN A 18 -8.09 -7.58 -2.61
C ASN A 18 -7.35 -6.46 -1.87
N ASN A 19 -6.81 -5.52 -2.65
CA ASN A 19 -6.18 -4.30 -2.14
C ASN A 19 -6.94 -3.09 -2.69
N PRO A 20 -8.10 -2.74 -2.14
CA PRO A 20 -8.97 -1.72 -2.71
C PRO A 20 -8.61 -0.30 -2.29
N GLY A 21 -9.05 0.64 -3.11
CA GLY A 21 -9.22 2.02 -2.70
C GLY A 21 -7.95 2.84 -2.59
N LEU A 22 -8.03 3.89 -1.78
CA LEU A 22 -7.04 4.95 -1.69
C LEU A 22 -5.67 4.48 -1.18
N MET A 23 -5.66 3.55 -0.23
CA MET A 23 -4.47 3.03 0.43
C MET A 23 -4.04 1.67 -0.11
N GLN A 24 -4.84 1.02 -0.96
CA GLN A 24 -4.60 -0.34 -1.48
C GLN A 24 -4.26 -1.33 -0.36
N ASP A 25 -5.03 -1.25 0.72
CA ASP A 25 -4.81 -2.02 1.94
C ASP A 25 -5.23 -3.49 1.78
N HIS A 26 -4.49 -4.37 2.42
CA HIS A 26 -4.63 -5.83 2.34
C HIS A 26 -6.01 -6.29 2.86
N ASN A 27 -6.81 -6.86 1.96
CA ASN A 27 -8.19 -7.30 2.23
C ASN A 27 -9.10 -6.22 2.83
N GLY A 28 -8.84 -4.95 2.51
CA GLY A 28 -9.71 -3.86 2.90
C GLY A 28 -11.11 -3.99 2.34
N VAL A 29 -12.09 -3.46 3.04
CA VAL A 29 -13.48 -3.43 2.61
C VAL A 29 -13.95 -2.03 2.22
N ALA A 30 -13.36 -1.00 2.79
CA ALA A 30 -13.66 0.38 2.45
C ALA A 30 -13.15 0.71 1.04
N SER A 31 -14.05 1.11 0.17
CA SER A 31 -13.71 1.46 -1.20
C SER A 31 -14.82 2.27 -1.86
N CYS A 32 -14.44 3.12 -2.80
CA CYS A 32 -15.38 3.75 -3.72
C CYS A 32 -15.43 3.07 -5.10
N ASN A 33 -14.89 1.86 -5.20
CA ASN A 33 -14.97 1.02 -6.38
C ASN A 33 -15.32 -0.41 -5.95
N THR A 34 -16.27 -1.04 -6.66
CA THR A 34 -16.76 -2.37 -6.31
C THR A 34 -15.98 -3.51 -6.95
N ASN A 35 -14.95 -3.22 -7.75
CA ASN A 35 -14.08 -4.27 -8.28
C ASN A 35 -13.43 -5.06 -7.16
N ARG A 36 -13.40 -6.37 -7.34
CA ARG A 36 -12.73 -7.32 -6.43
C ARG A 36 -11.99 -8.36 -7.26
N VAL A 37 -10.97 -8.94 -6.64
CA VAL A 37 -10.30 -10.13 -7.18
C VAL A 37 -11.05 -11.37 -6.67
N THR A 38 -11.30 -12.30 -7.58
CA THR A 38 -11.86 -13.61 -7.24
C THR A 38 -11.02 -14.68 -7.94
N ASN A 39 -10.46 -15.60 -7.15
CA ASN A 39 -9.58 -16.67 -7.65
C ASN A 39 -8.42 -16.13 -8.52
N GLY A 40 -7.79 -15.04 -8.10
CA GLY A 40 -6.67 -14.42 -8.81
C GLY A 40 -7.06 -13.60 -10.04
N VAL A 41 -8.35 -13.47 -10.34
CA VAL A 41 -8.84 -12.71 -11.50
C VAL A 41 -9.49 -11.41 -11.05
N LEU A 42 -8.98 -10.29 -11.55
CA LEU A 42 -9.60 -8.99 -11.34
C LEU A 42 -10.95 -8.93 -12.10
N GLY A 43 -12.03 -8.64 -11.37
CA GLY A 43 -13.34 -8.44 -11.95
C GLY A 43 -13.37 -7.26 -12.93
N THR A 44 -14.10 -7.44 -14.03
CA THR A 44 -14.39 -6.36 -14.97
C THR A 44 -15.83 -5.89 -14.74
N GLY A 45 -16.08 -4.64 -14.58
CA GLY A 45 -17.44 -4.13 -14.37
C GLY A 45 -17.73 -3.64 -12.96
N GLY A 46 -16.68 -3.39 -12.17
CA GLY A 46 -16.84 -2.66 -10.93
C GLY A 46 -17.39 -1.25 -11.18
N VAL A 47 -18.32 -0.85 -10.30
CA VAL A 47 -18.93 0.47 -10.35
C VAL A 47 -18.25 1.38 -9.35
N ALA A 48 -17.85 2.55 -9.80
CA ALA A 48 -17.34 3.58 -8.91
C ALA A 48 -18.49 4.37 -8.27
N SER A 49 -18.44 4.55 -6.95
CA SER A 49 -19.37 5.43 -6.24
C SER A 49 -19.14 6.89 -6.62
N VAL A 50 -20.19 7.59 -7.01
CA VAL A 50 -20.13 9.01 -7.39
C VAL A 50 -21.32 9.74 -6.73
N PRO A 51 -21.05 10.62 -5.75
CA PRO A 51 -19.75 10.90 -5.15
C PRO A 51 -19.22 9.78 -4.26
N CYS A 52 -17.91 9.71 -4.08
CA CYS A 52 -17.30 8.94 -3.01
C CYS A 52 -17.59 9.66 -1.69
N THR A 53 -18.21 9.00 -0.74
CA THR A 53 -18.61 9.62 0.52
C THR A 53 -17.43 9.86 1.47
N SER A 54 -17.54 10.85 2.34
CA SER A 54 -16.52 11.08 3.37
C SER A 54 -16.32 9.87 4.28
N ALA A 55 -17.37 9.11 4.57
CA ALA A 55 -17.29 7.89 5.37
C ALA A 55 -16.46 6.80 4.65
N GLN A 56 -16.65 6.61 3.35
CA GLN A 56 -15.85 5.67 2.56
C GLN A 56 -14.37 6.09 2.51
N ILE A 57 -14.11 7.40 2.32
CA ILE A 57 -12.74 7.92 2.32
C ILE A 57 -12.08 7.72 3.70
N ALA A 58 -12.79 8.06 4.78
CA ALA A 58 -12.28 7.85 6.14
C ALA A 58 -12.03 6.37 6.44
N GLY A 59 -12.90 5.47 5.96
CA GLY A 59 -12.72 4.02 6.07
C GLY A 59 -11.43 3.55 5.39
N MET A 60 -11.19 3.94 4.13
CA MET A 60 -9.96 3.60 3.41
C MET A 60 -8.69 4.07 4.12
N VAL A 61 -8.71 5.30 4.67
CA VAL A 61 -7.57 5.82 5.44
C VAL A 61 -7.40 5.04 6.75
N SER A 62 -8.50 4.73 7.45
CA SER A 62 -8.47 3.96 8.70
C SER A 62 -7.91 2.55 8.48
N GLU A 63 -8.41 1.83 7.47
CA GLU A 63 -7.95 0.47 7.14
C GLU A 63 -6.48 0.46 6.76
N GLY A 64 -6.04 1.36 5.89
CA GLY A 64 -4.64 1.44 5.49
C GLY A 64 -3.68 1.93 6.58
N THR A 65 -4.16 2.62 7.61
CA THR A 65 -3.31 3.08 8.72
C THR A 65 -3.33 2.14 9.92
N ALA A 66 -4.50 1.72 10.36
CA ALA A 66 -4.69 0.88 11.54
C ALA A 66 -4.73 -0.62 11.23
N GLY A 67 -4.95 -0.99 9.97
CA GLY A 67 -5.18 -2.37 9.55
C GLY A 67 -6.63 -2.80 9.69
N THR A 68 -6.87 -4.02 9.26
CA THR A 68 -8.13 -4.75 9.39
C THR A 68 -7.92 -6.04 10.16
N THR A 69 -8.95 -6.86 10.34
CA THR A 69 -8.81 -8.20 10.92
C THR A 69 -8.06 -9.17 10.00
N GLU A 70 -7.92 -8.83 8.73
CA GLU A 70 -7.38 -9.70 7.68
C GLU A 70 -6.04 -9.22 7.14
N GLY A 71 -5.63 -7.98 7.45
CA GLY A 71 -4.41 -7.41 6.91
C GLY A 71 -3.87 -6.22 7.70
N ASP A 72 -2.56 -6.06 7.60
CA ASP A 72 -1.83 -5.05 8.34
C ASP A 72 -1.98 -3.66 7.71
N GLY A 73 -2.18 -2.66 8.58
CA GLY A 73 -2.01 -1.27 8.24
C GLY A 73 -0.60 -0.77 8.56
N LEU A 74 -0.32 0.49 8.23
CA LEU A 74 1.00 1.09 8.48
C LEU A 74 1.46 1.01 9.94
N ALA A 75 0.53 1.07 10.91
CA ALA A 75 0.86 0.95 12.33
C ALA A 75 1.39 -0.44 12.69
N ASN A 76 0.81 -1.50 12.12
CA ASN A 76 1.28 -2.88 12.28
C ASN A 76 2.66 -3.03 11.63
N CYS A 77 2.84 -2.54 10.42
CA CYS A 77 4.11 -2.59 9.70
C CYS A 77 5.25 -1.88 10.45
N ILE A 78 4.97 -0.78 11.16
CA ILE A 78 5.96 -0.10 12.01
C ILE A 78 6.39 -1.01 13.17
N ASN A 79 5.44 -1.68 13.81
CA ASN A 79 5.73 -2.61 14.90
C ASN A 79 6.52 -3.83 14.42
N GLU A 80 6.19 -4.37 13.25
CA GLU A 80 6.95 -5.45 12.62
C GLU A 80 8.37 -5.03 12.26
N ALA A 81 8.55 -3.87 11.65
CA ALA A 81 9.86 -3.34 11.33
C ALA A 81 10.73 -3.19 12.59
N ALA A 82 10.14 -2.75 13.71
CA ALA A 82 10.83 -2.66 14.99
C ALA A 82 11.18 -4.06 15.54
N ALA A 83 10.31 -5.05 15.39
CA ALA A 83 10.57 -6.44 15.79
C ALA A 83 11.72 -7.08 14.99
N GLU A 84 11.89 -6.69 13.72
CA GLU A 84 13.03 -7.06 12.87
C GLU A 84 14.33 -6.28 13.21
N GLY A 85 14.32 -5.48 14.26
CA GLY A 85 15.48 -4.74 14.76
C GLY A 85 15.74 -3.40 14.09
N LEU A 86 14.83 -2.92 13.24
CA LEU A 86 14.94 -1.60 12.63
C LEU A 86 14.57 -0.52 13.65
N THR A 87 15.36 0.54 13.75
CA THR A 87 15.15 1.61 14.74
C THR A 87 15.25 3.00 14.10
N GLY A 88 14.68 4.00 14.75
CA GLY A 88 14.71 5.37 14.25
C GLY A 88 14.07 5.52 12.86
N ALA A 89 14.67 6.34 12.00
CA ALA A 89 14.12 6.60 10.66
C ALA A 89 14.05 5.34 9.79
N ILE A 90 14.99 4.39 9.95
CA ILE A 90 15.03 3.17 9.12
C ILE A 90 13.83 2.27 9.39
N ALA A 91 13.22 2.32 10.59
CA ALA A 91 12.01 1.57 10.90
C ALA A 91 10.82 2.01 10.03
N TYR A 92 10.72 3.29 9.69
CA TYR A 92 9.66 3.78 8.78
C TYR A 92 9.89 3.35 7.34
N TYR A 93 11.14 3.24 6.89
CA TYR A 93 11.45 2.65 5.58
C TYR A 93 11.09 1.16 5.56
N GLY A 94 11.43 0.43 6.63
CA GLY A 94 11.03 -0.96 6.83
C GLY A 94 9.52 -1.14 6.82
N ALA A 95 8.79 -0.29 7.53
CA ALA A 95 7.32 -0.30 7.54
C ALA A 95 6.74 -0.07 6.15
N GLY A 96 7.26 0.89 5.38
CA GLY A 96 6.85 1.10 3.99
C GLY A 96 7.13 -0.13 3.13
N ARG A 97 8.27 -0.80 3.34
CA ARG A 97 8.59 -2.06 2.65
C ARG A 97 7.60 -3.16 3.02
N ILE A 98 7.33 -3.38 4.30
CA ILE A 98 6.37 -4.40 4.80
C ILE A 98 4.99 -4.12 4.22
N TYR A 99 4.53 -2.89 4.24
CA TYR A 99 3.24 -2.49 3.68
C TYR A 99 3.08 -2.89 2.20
N ASN A 100 4.16 -2.72 1.40
CA ASN A 100 4.14 -3.06 -0.03
C ASN A 100 4.27 -4.56 -0.31
N THR A 101 5.02 -5.30 0.52
CA THR A 101 5.41 -6.70 0.24
C THR A 101 4.83 -7.72 1.21
N GLY A 102 4.21 -7.27 2.30
CA GLY A 102 3.70 -8.10 3.38
C GLY A 102 4.76 -8.60 4.37
N SER A 103 6.05 -8.38 4.14
CA SER A 103 7.10 -8.78 5.07
C SER A 103 8.44 -8.10 4.78
N TYR A 104 9.33 -8.15 5.77
CA TYR A 104 10.74 -7.78 5.65
C TYR A 104 11.59 -8.79 6.41
N THR A 105 12.76 -9.12 5.90
CA THR A 105 13.75 -9.93 6.60
C THR A 105 14.95 -9.06 6.92
N ALA A 106 15.39 -9.06 8.17
CA ALA A 106 16.53 -8.28 8.64
C ALA A 106 17.76 -8.48 7.74
N GLY A 107 18.41 -7.38 7.38
CA GLY A 107 19.61 -7.37 6.52
C GLY A 107 19.35 -7.43 5.01
N THR A 108 18.10 -7.50 4.56
CA THR A 108 17.78 -7.38 3.13
C THR A 108 17.72 -5.92 2.69
N ASP A 109 17.90 -5.68 1.39
CA ASP A 109 17.83 -4.35 0.81
C ASP A 109 16.38 -3.84 0.81
N LEU A 110 16.13 -2.72 1.50
CA LEU A 110 14.82 -2.09 1.53
C LEU A 110 14.37 -1.51 0.18
N GLY A 111 15.32 -1.25 -0.72
CA GLY A 111 15.04 -0.71 -2.05
C GLY A 111 14.78 -1.78 -3.12
N ALA A 112 15.28 -3.00 -2.92
CA ALA A 112 15.24 -4.10 -3.90
C ALA A 112 14.56 -5.35 -3.31
N PRO A 113 13.23 -5.40 -3.26
CA PRO A 113 12.50 -6.53 -2.69
C PRO A 113 12.50 -7.73 -3.64
N LEU A 114 12.18 -8.91 -3.08
CA LEU A 114 11.87 -10.11 -3.89
C LEU A 114 10.49 -10.03 -4.54
N TYR A 115 9.57 -9.26 -3.96
CA TYR A 115 8.21 -9.02 -4.42
C TYR A 115 7.84 -7.55 -4.24
N GLY A 116 6.81 -7.10 -4.96
CA GLY A 116 6.29 -5.74 -4.83
C GLY A 116 7.08 -4.73 -5.67
N THR A 117 7.09 -3.49 -5.27
CA THR A 117 7.64 -2.37 -6.05
C THR A 117 9.02 -1.98 -5.54
N SER A 118 10.02 -1.99 -6.41
CA SER A 118 11.36 -1.48 -6.10
C SER A 118 11.31 0.01 -5.74
N CYS A 119 12.19 0.44 -4.85
CA CYS A 119 12.26 1.81 -4.33
C CYS A 119 10.99 2.33 -3.62
N TYR A 120 9.98 1.49 -3.35
CA TYR A 120 8.71 1.93 -2.77
C TYR A 120 8.87 2.81 -1.52
N ALA A 121 9.69 2.35 -0.55
CA ALA A 121 9.89 3.09 0.69
C ALA A 121 10.59 4.45 0.47
N SER A 122 11.58 4.51 -0.43
CA SER A 122 12.26 5.77 -0.77
C SER A 122 11.36 6.72 -1.56
N ASP A 123 10.48 6.20 -2.41
CA ASP A 123 9.50 7.02 -3.12
C ASP A 123 8.50 7.65 -2.14
N ILE A 124 8.03 6.91 -1.12
CA ILE A 124 7.20 7.49 -0.05
C ILE A 124 7.95 8.61 0.68
N ALA A 125 9.21 8.36 1.07
CA ALA A 125 10.02 9.36 1.76
C ALA A 125 10.22 10.62 0.92
N ASN A 126 10.52 10.47 -0.36
CA ASN A 126 10.66 11.59 -1.29
C ASN A 126 9.36 12.39 -1.43
N ARG A 127 8.21 11.71 -1.48
CA ARG A 127 6.90 12.39 -1.51
C ARG A 127 6.62 13.15 -0.22
N LEU A 128 7.00 12.64 0.94
CA LEU A 128 6.90 13.35 2.22
C LEU A 128 7.78 14.59 2.26
N MET A 129 8.90 14.59 1.52
CA MET A 129 9.78 15.75 1.36
C MET A 129 9.34 16.71 0.24
N GLY A 130 8.18 16.49 -0.39
CA GLY A 130 7.57 17.40 -1.35
C GLY A 130 7.71 16.98 -2.82
N TRP A 131 8.25 15.80 -3.12
CA TRP A 131 8.26 15.32 -4.49
C TRP A 131 6.84 15.01 -4.98
N ALA A 132 6.43 15.66 -6.06
CA ALA A 132 5.10 15.52 -6.67
C ALA A 132 5.13 14.93 -8.08
N GLY A 133 6.28 14.44 -8.53
CA GLY A 133 6.42 13.82 -9.85
C GLY A 133 5.53 12.58 -9.99
N PRO A 134 4.97 12.32 -11.20
CA PRO A 134 4.09 11.18 -11.41
C PRO A 134 4.83 9.84 -11.39
N GLU A 135 6.09 9.81 -11.78
CA GLU A 135 6.88 8.60 -11.94
C GLU A 135 7.99 8.52 -10.90
N THR A 136 8.35 7.30 -10.53
CA THR A 136 9.50 7.04 -9.67
C THR A 136 10.80 7.41 -10.38
N LEU A 137 11.80 7.87 -9.61
CA LEU A 137 13.19 7.99 -10.06
C LEU A 137 13.99 6.69 -9.84
N CYS A 138 13.31 5.62 -9.47
CA CYS A 138 13.90 4.32 -9.24
C CYS A 138 14.52 3.76 -10.53
N THR A 139 15.77 3.32 -10.44
CA THR A 139 16.49 2.66 -11.54
C THR A 139 16.57 1.15 -11.35
N LEU A 140 16.06 0.63 -10.23
CA LEU A 140 16.04 -0.80 -9.97
C LEU A 140 14.87 -1.44 -10.73
N PRO A 141 15.07 -2.63 -11.31
CA PRO A 141 13.97 -3.35 -11.93
C PRO A 141 12.98 -3.80 -10.86
N ASN A 142 11.71 -3.90 -11.22
CA ASN A 142 10.73 -4.61 -10.38
C ASN A 142 10.94 -6.12 -10.56
N PRO A 143 10.78 -6.90 -9.48
CA PRO A 143 10.89 -8.37 -9.54
C PRO A 143 9.77 -9.04 -10.33
#